data_a41306f6141d2b80661cb0fdf9536779
#
_entry.id   a41306f6141d2b80661cb0fdf9536779
#
_cell.length_a   1.000
_cell.length_b   1.000
_cell.length_c   1.000
_cell.angle_alpha   90.00
_cell.angle_beta   90.00
_cell.angle_gamma   90.00
#
_symmetry.space_group_name_H-M   'P 1'
#
loop_
_entity.id
_entity.type
_entity.pdbx_description
1 polymer ?
#
loop_
_entity_poly.entity_id
_entity_poly.type
_entity_poly.pdbx_seq_one_letter_code
_entity_poly.pdbx_strand_id
1 'polypeptide(L)'
;MAGKETEKERLNRNLDQLLQELRVVLPGVQVLFAFLLAVPFSSRFAKVNAFERDVYFVALLLAALAVALLMAPSIQHRILFRREQKRYLVSVGSALTIAGMTALALSVVLSLVLVAHFLFGSGAAWTAGGVSFVAFAVLWYALPIERRISDRRPDRVPLEPEDADPTG
;
A
#
# COMPACT_ATOMS: atom_id res chain seq x y z
N MET A 1 -27.02 -17.89 -18.87
CA MET A 1 -27.14 -16.45 -19.13
C MET A 1 -26.52 -15.71 -17.96
N ALA A 2 -25.29 -15.24 -18.08
CA ALA A 2 -24.65 -14.40 -17.05
C ALA A 2 -25.26 -12.99 -17.19
N GLY A 3 -26.12 -12.60 -16.24
CA GLY A 3 -26.68 -11.26 -16.20
C GLY A 3 -25.55 -10.24 -16.08
N LYS A 4 -25.59 -9.16 -16.85
CA LYS A 4 -24.63 -8.05 -16.72
C LYS A 4 -24.75 -7.49 -15.30
N GLU A 5 -23.68 -7.63 -14.52
CA GLU A 5 -23.56 -7.04 -13.17
C GLU A 5 -23.86 -5.54 -13.25
N THR A 6 -24.74 -5.05 -12.39
CA THR A 6 -25.05 -3.63 -12.33
C THR A 6 -23.87 -2.86 -11.75
N GLU A 7 -23.71 -1.58 -12.13
CA GLU A 7 -22.65 -0.72 -11.61
C GLU A 7 -22.69 -0.64 -10.06
N LYS A 8 -23.90 -0.67 -9.49
CA LYS A 8 -24.09 -0.63 -8.03
C LYS A 8 -23.58 -1.91 -7.35
N GLU A 9 -23.77 -3.07 -7.95
CA GLU A 9 -23.25 -4.36 -7.45
C GLU A 9 -21.72 -4.38 -7.51
N ARG A 10 -21.13 -3.92 -8.62
CA ARG A 10 -19.68 -3.83 -8.77
C ARG A 10 -19.03 -2.90 -7.73
N LEU A 11 -19.63 -1.74 -7.46
CA LEU A 11 -19.14 -0.81 -6.44
C LEU A 11 -19.26 -1.39 -5.03
N ASN A 12 -20.34 -2.11 -4.73
CA ASN A 12 -20.47 -2.78 -3.44
C ASN A 12 -19.40 -3.84 -3.26
N ARG A 13 -19.20 -4.72 -4.24
CA ARG A 13 -18.16 -5.74 -4.21
C ARG A 13 -16.77 -5.13 -4.01
N ASN A 14 -16.42 -4.08 -4.76
CA ASN A 14 -15.11 -3.42 -4.62
C ASN A 14 -14.92 -2.82 -3.22
N LEU A 15 -15.97 -2.24 -2.65
CA LEU A 15 -15.93 -1.70 -1.29
C LEU A 15 -15.76 -2.81 -0.24
N ASP A 16 -16.51 -3.90 -0.37
CA ASP A 16 -16.41 -5.06 0.52
C ASP A 16 -15.02 -5.70 0.47
N GLN A 17 -14.43 -5.82 -0.73
CA GLN A 17 -13.06 -6.30 -0.91
C GLN A 17 -12.05 -5.40 -0.20
N LEU A 18 -12.14 -4.08 -0.41
CA LEU A 18 -11.25 -3.11 0.23
C LEU A 18 -11.34 -3.20 1.76
N LEU A 19 -12.54 -3.27 2.32
CA LEU A 19 -12.73 -3.40 3.76
C LEU A 19 -12.20 -4.73 4.31
N GLN A 20 -12.30 -5.81 3.52
CA GLN A 20 -11.74 -7.11 3.87
C GLN A 20 -10.20 -7.09 3.89
N GLU A 21 -9.58 -6.47 2.89
CA GLU A 21 -8.12 -6.28 2.84
C GLU A 21 -7.61 -5.50 4.06
N LEU A 22 -8.29 -4.40 4.41
CA LEU A 22 -7.95 -3.60 5.58
C LEU A 22 -8.06 -4.39 6.88
N ARG A 23 -9.04 -5.29 7.00
CA ARG A 23 -9.20 -6.13 8.19
C ARG A 23 -7.98 -7.03 8.44
N VAL A 24 -7.32 -7.48 7.38
CA VAL A 24 -6.11 -8.33 7.49
C VAL A 24 -4.86 -7.48 7.79
N VAL A 25 -4.74 -6.31 7.16
CA VAL A 25 -3.54 -5.46 7.28
C VAL A 25 -3.49 -4.72 8.61
N LEU A 26 -4.62 -4.20 9.10
CA LEU A 26 -4.68 -3.35 10.30
C LEU A 26 -4.06 -3.98 11.56
N PRO A 27 -4.30 -5.24 11.91
CA PRO A 27 -3.64 -5.85 13.05
C PRO A 27 -2.12 -5.85 12.98
N GLY A 28 -1.55 -6.10 11.79
CA GLY A 28 -0.10 -6.06 11.56
C GLY A 28 0.49 -4.66 11.77
N VAL A 29 -0.19 -3.63 11.26
CA VAL A 29 0.23 -2.23 11.45
C VAL A 29 0.15 -1.81 12.91
N GLN A 30 -0.91 -2.21 13.61
CA GLN A 30 -1.10 -1.90 15.03
C GLN A 30 -0.02 -2.56 15.91
N VAL A 31 0.38 -3.79 15.59
CA VAL A 31 1.48 -4.48 16.29
C VAL A 31 2.79 -3.72 16.08
N LEU A 32 3.14 -3.34 14.85
CA LEU A 32 4.33 -2.54 14.58
C LEU A 32 4.30 -1.21 15.35
N PHE A 33 3.19 -0.50 15.29
CA PHE A 33 3.01 0.78 15.97
C PHE A 33 3.15 0.64 17.50
N ALA A 34 2.56 -0.39 18.09
CA ALA A 34 2.67 -0.67 19.51
C ALA A 34 4.12 -0.96 19.94
N PHE A 35 4.86 -1.75 19.13
CA PHE A 35 6.28 -1.98 19.39
C PHE A 35 7.11 -0.68 19.28
N LEU A 36 6.86 0.13 18.27
CA LEU A 36 7.54 1.43 18.16
C LEU A 36 7.24 2.32 19.36
N LEU A 37 6.01 2.35 19.87
CA LEU A 37 5.67 3.10 21.07
C LEU A 37 6.39 2.58 22.33
N ALA A 38 6.70 1.30 22.40
CA ALA A 38 7.39 0.69 23.56
C ALA A 38 8.91 0.96 23.55
N VAL A 39 9.52 1.19 22.40
CA VAL A 39 10.99 1.36 22.24
C VAL A 39 11.59 2.43 23.16
N PRO A 40 11.02 3.64 23.34
CA PRO A 40 11.61 4.68 24.19
C PRO A 40 11.68 4.31 25.67
N PHE A 41 10.86 3.36 26.11
CA PHE A 41 10.82 2.92 27.51
C PHE A 41 11.84 1.80 27.78
N SER A 42 12.58 1.36 26.77
CA SER A 42 13.65 0.38 26.95
C SER A 42 14.91 1.03 27.54
N SER A 43 15.63 0.32 28.39
CA SER A 43 16.89 0.80 28.99
C SER A 43 17.98 1.10 27.96
N ARG A 44 17.89 0.53 26.78
CA ARG A 44 18.84 0.74 25.68
C ARG A 44 18.61 2.04 24.92
N PHE A 45 17.41 2.62 24.99
CA PHE A 45 17.08 3.86 24.29
C PHE A 45 17.92 5.06 24.74
N ALA A 46 18.39 5.06 25.99
CA ALA A 46 19.31 6.07 26.49
C ALA A 46 20.67 6.11 25.76
N LYS A 47 21.03 5.03 25.04
CA LYS A 47 22.31 4.92 24.29
C LYS A 47 22.15 5.30 22.80
N VAL A 48 20.93 5.62 22.36
CA VAL A 48 20.63 5.98 20.98
C VAL A 48 21.20 7.36 20.68
N ASN A 49 21.92 7.49 19.56
CA ASN A 49 22.47 8.77 19.11
C ASN A 49 21.40 9.67 18.48
N ALA A 50 21.74 10.92 18.12
CA ALA A 50 20.80 11.88 17.56
C ALA A 50 20.18 11.39 16.24
N PHE A 51 20.98 10.84 15.32
CA PHE A 51 20.50 10.30 14.05
C PHE A 51 19.49 9.15 14.26
N GLU A 52 19.82 8.21 15.13
CA GLU A 52 18.93 7.06 15.44
C GLU A 52 17.62 7.53 16.06
N ARG A 53 17.67 8.57 16.90
CA ARG A 53 16.46 9.17 17.51
C ARG A 53 15.58 9.83 16.46
N ASP A 54 16.15 10.54 15.49
CA ASP A 54 15.39 11.18 14.43
C ASP A 54 14.76 10.14 13.49
N VAL A 55 15.52 9.11 13.09
CA VAL A 55 15.01 8.00 12.27
C VAL A 55 13.88 7.27 13.00
N TYR A 56 14.05 6.99 14.30
CA TYR A 56 13.00 6.40 15.12
C TYR A 56 11.74 7.26 15.12
N PHE A 57 11.88 8.56 15.34
CA PHE A 57 10.73 9.47 15.42
C PHE A 57 9.97 9.54 14.11
N VAL A 58 10.67 9.61 12.98
CA VAL A 58 10.04 9.58 11.65
C VAL A 58 9.34 8.23 11.39
N ALA A 59 9.97 7.11 11.76
CA ALA A 59 9.35 5.79 11.63
C ALA A 59 8.05 5.68 12.44
N LEU A 60 8.05 6.20 13.68
CA LEU A 60 6.87 6.24 14.54
C LEU A 60 5.75 7.11 13.95
N LEU A 61 6.07 8.29 13.44
CA LEU A 61 5.08 9.17 12.80
C LEU A 61 4.49 8.53 11.54
N LEU A 62 5.30 7.86 10.72
CA LEU A 62 4.82 7.14 9.54
C LEU A 62 3.92 5.96 9.91
N ALA A 63 4.23 5.22 10.99
CA ALA A 63 3.36 4.17 11.49
C ALA A 63 2.01 4.72 11.98
N ALA A 64 2.03 5.84 12.72
CA ALA A 64 0.81 6.52 13.15
C ALA A 64 -0.03 7.00 11.96
N LEU A 65 0.62 7.61 10.95
CA LEU A 65 -0.03 8.04 9.72
C LEU A 65 -0.63 6.85 8.95
N ALA A 66 0.09 5.73 8.86
CA ALA A 66 -0.41 4.51 8.23
C ALA A 66 -1.68 4.01 8.91
N VAL A 67 -1.70 3.95 10.26
CA VAL A 67 -2.91 3.58 11.02
C VAL A 67 -4.07 4.50 10.69
N ALA A 68 -3.86 5.82 10.70
CA ALA A 68 -4.89 6.82 10.43
C ALA A 68 -5.46 6.68 9.01
N LEU A 69 -4.59 6.55 8.00
CA LEU A 69 -4.99 6.43 6.59
C LEU A 69 -5.71 5.11 6.30
N LEU A 70 -5.25 4.00 6.87
CA LEU A 70 -5.87 2.68 6.67
C LEU A 70 -7.20 2.53 7.43
N MET A 71 -7.41 3.23 8.54
CA MET A 71 -8.69 3.26 9.23
C MET A 71 -9.72 4.18 8.58
N ALA A 72 -9.28 5.21 7.85
CA ALA A 72 -10.14 6.23 7.29
C ALA A 72 -11.27 5.68 6.39
N PRO A 73 -11.07 4.70 5.47
CA PRO A 73 -12.13 4.17 4.64
C PRO A 73 -13.26 3.52 5.46
N SER A 74 -12.91 2.79 6.53
CA SER A 74 -13.90 2.15 7.42
C SER A 74 -14.75 3.19 8.16
N ILE A 75 -14.14 4.27 8.62
CA ILE A 75 -14.83 5.37 9.31
C ILE A 75 -15.71 6.13 8.32
N GLN A 76 -15.17 6.47 7.13
CA GLN A 76 -15.93 7.16 6.08
C GLN A 76 -17.13 6.34 5.62
N HIS A 77 -16.98 5.02 5.45
CA HIS A 77 -18.10 4.15 5.13
C HIS A 77 -19.21 4.24 6.19
N ARG A 78 -18.86 4.24 7.47
CA ARG A 78 -19.84 4.33 8.57
C ARG A 78 -20.57 5.69 8.59
N ILE A 79 -19.87 6.80 8.33
CA ILE A 79 -20.44 8.15 8.34
C ILE A 79 -21.30 8.41 7.10
N LEU A 80 -20.85 7.94 5.92
CA LEU A 80 -21.47 8.22 4.63
C LEU A 80 -22.49 7.16 4.18
N PHE A 81 -22.72 6.12 5.00
CA PHE A 81 -23.59 4.97 4.68
C PHE A 81 -24.98 5.36 4.14
N ARG A 82 -25.55 6.49 4.55
CA ARG A 82 -26.88 6.98 4.15
C ARG A 82 -26.88 7.90 2.91
N ARG A 83 -25.73 8.30 2.35
CA ARG A 83 -25.65 9.37 1.33
C ARG A 83 -25.41 8.90 -0.11
N GLU A 84 -25.54 7.62 -0.42
CA GLU A 84 -25.37 7.03 -1.79
C GLU A 84 -24.07 7.41 -2.55
N GLN A 85 -23.05 7.97 -1.89
CA GLN A 85 -21.78 8.43 -2.50
C GLN A 85 -20.75 7.29 -2.64
N LYS A 86 -21.19 6.13 -3.16
CA LYS A 86 -20.35 4.91 -3.23
C LYS A 86 -19.13 5.08 -4.15
N ARG A 87 -19.25 5.79 -5.26
CA ARG A 87 -18.11 6.07 -6.16
C ARG A 87 -17.00 6.86 -5.46
N TYR A 88 -17.38 7.88 -4.71
CA TYR A 88 -16.45 8.66 -3.93
C TYR A 88 -15.74 7.80 -2.87
N LEU A 89 -16.49 7.00 -2.12
CA LEU A 89 -15.95 6.11 -1.09
C LEU A 89 -14.93 5.10 -1.64
N VAL A 90 -15.21 4.48 -2.79
CA VAL A 90 -14.29 3.53 -3.42
C VAL A 90 -13.03 4.24 -3.92
N SER A 91 -13.16 5.39 -4.59
CA SER A 91 -12.02 6.13 -5.15
C SER A 91 -11.11 6.70 -4.05
N VAL A 92 -11.68 7.41 -3.08
CA VAL A 92 -10.93 8.01 -1.98
C VAL A 92 -10.41 6.91 -1.04
N GLY A 93 -11.21 5.89 -0.75
CA GLY A 93 -10.80 4.75 0.07
C GLY A 93 -9.58 4.03 -0.51
N SER A 94 -9.58 3.76 -1.82
CA SER A 94 -8.43 3.16 -2.50
C SER A 94 -7.17 4.06 -2.42
N ALA A 95 -7.31 5.37 -2.67
CA ALA A 95 -6.18 6.30 -2.57
C ALA A 95 -5.60 6.36 -1.14
N LEU A 96 -6.47 6.42 -0.12
CA LEU A 96 -6.05 6.41 1.29
C LEU A 96 -5.39 5.08 1.68
N THR A 97 -5.88 3.96 1.18
CA THR A 97 -5.27 2.65 1.41
C THR A 97 -3.87 2.59 0.80
N ILE A 98 -3.68 3.02 -0.45
CA ILE A 98 -2.36 3.06 -1.09
C ILE A 98 -1.41 3.98 -0.32
N ALA A 99 -1.85 5.18 0.05
CA ALA A 99 -1.04 6.11 0.84
C ALA A 99 -0.68 5.53 2.22
N GLY A 100 -1.62 4.87 2.89
CA GLY A 100 -1.39 4.21 4.17
C GLY A 100 -0.41 3.04 4.08
N MET A 101 -0.53 2.22 3.03
CA MET A 101 0.43 1.13 2.75
C MET A 101 1.82 1.68 2.45
N THR A 102 1.92 2.79 1.70
CA THR A 102 3.21 3.47 1.45
C THR A 102 3.85 3.96 2.75
N ALA A 103 3.08 4.62 3.61
CA ALA A 103 3.55 5.08 4.91
C ALA A 103 4.01 3.91 5.79
N LEU A 104 3.28 2.79 5.77
CA LEU A 104 3.68 1.55 6.44
C LEU A 104 5.01 1.01 5.93
N ALA A 105 5.17 0.88 4.61
CA ALA A 105 6.40 0.38 4.01
C ALA A 105 7.61 1.24 4.40
N LEU A 106 7.46 2.57 4.35
CA LEU A 106 8.52 3.50 4.76
C LEU A 106 8.83 3.37 6.27
N SER A 107 7.82 3.21 7.12
CA SER A 107 8.02 2.98 8.56
C SER A 107 8.80 1.70 8.81
N VAL A 108 8.49 0.60 8.10
CA VAL A 108 9.22 -0.68 8.20
C VAL A 108 10.66 -0.51 7.74
N VAL A 109 10.89 0.15 6.59
CA VAL A 109 12.26 0.41 6.08
C VAL A 109 13.08 1.20 7.10
N LEU A 110 12.54 2.29 7.65
CA LEU A 110 13.25 3.10 8.65
C LEU A 110 13.50 2.32 9.94
N SER A 111 12.57 1.46 10.37
CA SER A 111 12.75 0.59 11.53
C SER A 111 13.89 -0.41 11.30
N LEU A 112 14.03 -0.96 10.10
CA LEU A 112 15.14 -1.84 9.72
C LEU A 112 16.47 -1.07 9.66
N VAL A 113 16.48 0.14 9.10
CA VAL A 113 17.66 1.03 9.11
C VAL A 113 18.12 1.30 10.55
N LEU A 114 17.17 1.65 11.43
CA LEU A 114 17.46 1.92 12.83
C LEU A 114 18.09 0.71 13.53
N VAL A 115 17.48 -0.45 13.41
CA VAL A 115 17.97 -1.68 14.04
C VAL A 115 19.33 -2.09 13.48
N ALA A 116 19.50 -2.04 12.16
CA ALA A 116 20.76 -2.37 11.51
C ALA A 116 21.88 -1.39 11.90
N HIS A 117 21.57 -0.09 11.98
CA HIS A 117 22.52 0.93 12.42
C HIS A 117 22.97 0.71 13.87
N PHE A 118 22.04 0.47 14.75
CA PHE A 118 22.30 0.24 16.18
C PHE A 118 23.13 -1.00 16.46
N LEU A 119 22.93 -2.09 15.67
CA LEU A 119 23.62 -3.36 15.89
C LEU A 119 24.93 -3.51 15.11
N PHE A 120 24.99 -2.98 13.89
CA PHE A 120 26.06 -3.28 12.94
C PHE A 120 26.71 -2.03 12.33
N GLY A 121 26.19 -0.83 12.61
CA GLY A 121 26.70 0.43 12.10
C GLY A 121 26.12 0.83 10.73
N SER A 122 26.65 1.95 10.21
CA SER A 122 26.07 2.65 9.04
C SER A 122 26.08 1.84 7.75
N GLY A 123 27.09 1.02 7.49
CA GLY A 123 27.16 0.19 6.28
C GLY A 123 25.99 -0.79 6.18
N ALA A 124 25.73 -1.54 7.27
CA ALA A 124 24.60 -2.46 7.34
C ALA A 124 23.25 -1.74 7.29
N ALA A 125 23.14 -0.55 7.86
CA ALA A 125 21.94 0.25 7.83
C ALA A 125 21.55 0.64 6.39
N TRP A 126 22.48 1.15 5.60
CA TRP A 126 22.22 1.53 4.22
C TRP A 126 21.91 0.34 3.32
N THR A 127 22.57 -0.81 3.53
CA THR A 127 22.26 -2.03 2.78
C THR A 127 20.88 -2.57 3.15
N ALA A 128 20.55 -2.69 4.42
CA ALA A 128 19.23 -3.16 4.87
C ALA A 128 18.10 -2.23 4.41
N GLY A 129 18.29 -0.90 4.54
CA GLY A 129 17.34 0.08 4.08
C GLY A 129 17.15 0.05 2.57
N GLY A 130 18.26 0.03 1.80
CA GLY A 130 18.21 0.00 0.34
C GLY A 130 17.54 -1.26 -0.20
N VAL A 131 17.91 -2.44 0.29
CA VAL A 131 17.31 -3.71 -0.11
C VAL A 131 15.82 -3.75 0.21
N SER A 132 15.44 -3.35 1.42
CA SER A 132 14.04 -3.34 1.83
C SER A 132 13.22 -2.33 1.02
N PHE A 133 13.75 -1.13 0.79
CA PHE A 133 13.10 -0.11 -0.01
C PHE A 133 12.86 -0.59 -1.45
N VAL A 134 13.88 -1.17 -2.09
CA VAL A 134 13.78 -1.74 -3.45
C VAL A 134 12.77 -2.87 -3.48
N ALA A 135 12.78 -3.76 -2.49
CA ALA A 135 11.82 -4.87 -2.42
C ALA A 135 10.37 -4.35 -2.37
N PHE A 136 10.06 -3.39 -1.48
CA PHE A 136 8.71 -2.79 -1.43
C PHE A 136 8.36 -2.05 -2.72
N ALA A 137 9.28 -1.27 -3.28
CA ALA A 137 9.05 -0.52 -4.52
C ALA A 137 8.76 -1.45 -5.71
N VAL A 138 9.51 -2.53 -5.85
CA VAL A 138 9.32 -3.50 -6.95
C VAL A 138 8.02 -4.28 -6.75
N LEU A 139 7.83 -4.90 -5.58
CA LEU A 139 6.69 -5.79 -5.33
C LEU A 139 5.35 -5.05 -5.33
N TRP A 140 5.30 -3.84 -4.80
CA TRP A 140 4.04 -3.13 -4.61
C TRP A 140 3.73 -2.14 -5.73
N TYR A 141 4.73 -1.65 -6.46
CA TYR A 141 4.52 -0.63 -7.49
C TYR A 141 5.02 -1.05 -8.88
N ALA A 142 6.25 -1.52 -9.02
CA ALA A 142 6.80 -1.79 -10.34
C ALA A 142 6.04 -2.91 -11.06
N LEU A 143 5.82 -4.05 -10.41
CA LEU A 143 5.13 -5.20 -11.00
C LEU A 143 3.67 -4.90 -11.41
N PRO A 144 2.82 -4.25 -10.56
CA PRO A 144 1.45 -3.92 -10.98
C PRO A 144 1.39 -2.88 -12.09
N ILE A 145 2.32 -1.90 -12.10
CA ILE A 145 2.36 -0.86 -13.12
C ILE A 145 2.77 -1.44 -14.46
N GLU A 146 3.78 -2.32 -14.49
CA GLU A 146 4.23 -2.99 -15.71
C GLU A 146 3.09 -3.78 -16.37
N ARG A 147 2.35 -4.57 -15.60
CA ARG A 147 1.18 -5.32 -16.11
C ARG A 147 0.12 -4.38 -16.66
N ARG A 148 -0.17 -3.29 -15.99
CA ARG A 148 -1.16 -2.30 -16.45
C ARG A 148 -0.78 -1.63 -17.77
N ILE A 149 0.53 -1.47 -18.04
CA ILE A 149 1.04 -0.91 -19.29
C ILE A 149 0.99 -1.95 -20.42
N SER A 150 1.34 -3.21 -20.11
CA SER A 150 1.31 -4.32 -21.07
C SER A 150 -0.10 -4.61 -21.59
N ASP A 151 -1.11 -4.60 -20.71
CA ASP A 151 -2.53 -4.82 -21.08
C ASP A 151 -3.11 -3.69 -21.96
N ARG A 152 -2.45 -2.53 -22.02
CA ARG A 152 -2.88 -1.40 -22.86
C ARG A 152 -2.32 -1.45 -24.30
N ARG A 153 -1.49 -2.43 -24.65
CA ARG A 153 -1.11 -2.64 -26.05
C ARG A 153 -2.30 -3.31 -26.74
N PRO A 154 -3.01 -2.63 -27.68
CA PRO A 154 -4.01 -3.31 -28.47
C PRO A 154 -3.27 -4.36 -29.28
N ASP A 155 -3.68 -5.61 -29.15
CA ASP A 155 -3.31 -6.67 -30.07
C ASP A 155 -3.61 -6.12 -31.46
N ARG A 156 -2.56 -5.96 -32.26
CA ARG A 156 -2.75 -5.70 -33.70
C ARG A 156 -3.45 -6.95 -34.21
N VAL A 157 -4.78 -6.86 -34.31
CA VAL A 157 -5.55 -7.82 -35.09
C VAL A 157 -4.85 -7.87 -36.46
N PRO A 158 -4.30 -9.01 -36.89
CA PRO A 158 -3.84 -9.14 -38.26
C PRO A 158 -5.05 -8.82 -39.14
N LEU A 159 -4.92 -7.80 -39.99
CA LEU A 159 -5.90 -7.59 -41.07
C LEU A 159 -5.83 -8.86 -41.90
N GLU A 160 -6.81 -9.75 -41.77
CA GLU A 160 -7.03 -10.80 -42.74
C GLU A 160 -7.11 -10.14 -44.12
N PRO A 161 -6.33 -10.62 -45.08
CA PRO A 161 -6.48 -10.12 -46.43
C PRO A 161 -7.93 -10.39 -46.85
N GLU A 162 -8.66 -9.31 -47.11
CA GLU A 162 -9.98 -9.33 -47.69
C GLU A 162 -9.91 -10.22 -48.95
N ASP A 163 -10.61 -11.35 -48.87
CA ASP A 163 -10.66 -12.35 -49.93
C ASP A 163 -10.94 -11.64 -51.27
N ALA A 164 -9.94 -11.73 -52.15
CA ALA A 164 -10.11 -11.29 -53.52
C ALA A 164 -11.31 -12.04 -54.11
N ASP A 165 -12.35 -11.30 -54.49
CA ASP A 165 -13.53 -11.78 -55.19
C ASP A 165 -13.09 -12.57 -56.46
N PRO A 166 -13.42 -13.86 -56.62
CA PRO A 166 -13.08 -14.65 -57.80
C PRO A 166 -14.17 -14.60 -58.87
N THR A 167 -14.68 -13.41 -59.17
CA THR A 167 -15.62 -13.26 -60.31
C THR A 167 -15.09 -12.21 -61.30
N GLY A 168 -14.25 -12.70 -62.22
CA GLY A 168 -13.91 -12.12 -63.50
C GLY A 168 -14.12 -13.12 -64.61
#